data_2657d4d9fc89a87199ed0de9a892d11a
#
_entry.id   2657d4d9fc89a87199ed0de9a892d11a
#
_cell.length_a   1.000
_cell.length_b   1.000
_cell.length_c   1.000
_cell.angle_alpha   90.00
_cell.angle_beta   90.00
_cell.angle_gamma   90.00
#
_symmetry.space_group_name_H-M   'P 1'
#
loop_
_entity.id
_entity.type
_entity.pdbx_description
1 polymer ?
#
loop_
_entity_poly.entity_id
_entity_poly.type
_entity_poly.pdbx_seq_one_letter_code
_entity_poly.pdbx_strand_id
1 'polypeptide(L)'
;MNLVDDFYSNYYSKIFGSGMIGKMAGFVHWLIEVRYKKNQFLDTVLEVGAGEGQHSKFVKHQYRRYIQSDIRNSSTPTINSRVENKVLNAEKLEEVEDNSVDRLIATCILVHLNDPEEALQNWRRVVKKQGHLSIFVPTEPSILLRFFRFFVTSKKAKKFGLNHKSIHYREHRNMWIFCDLLIRETFKDSNIRVRKFPLNFLPWNLRLFDIYEVIK
;
A
#
# COMPACT_ATOMS: atom_id res chain seq x y z
N MET A 1 -18.65 3.70 18.16
CA MET A 1 -17.39 3.54 17.39
C MET A 1 -17.10 2.05 17.33
N ASN A 2 -16.96 1.45 16.15
CA ASN A 2 -16.65 0.03 16.08
C ASN A 2 -15.16 -0.21 16.43
N LEU A 3 -14.78 -1.48 16.70
CA LEU A 3 -13.42 -1.87 17.12
C LEU A 3 -12.34 -1.43 16.12
N VAL A 4 -12.68 -1.41 14.84
CA VAL A 4 -11.76 -1.08 13.75
C VAL A 4 -11.52 0.43 13.68
N ASP A 5 -12.58 1.22 13.79
CA ASP A 5 -12.47 2.71 13.80
C ASP A 5 -11.67 3.20 15.00
N ASP A 6 -11.91 2.59 16.17
CA ASP A 6 -11.14 2.90 17.38
C ASP A 6 -9.66 2.56 17.21
N PHE A 7 -9.37 1.42 16.60
CA PHE A 7 -8.00 1.00 16.31
C PHE A 7 -7.26 2.00 15.41
N TYR A 8 -7.85 2.41 14.31
CA TYR A 8 -7.20 3.35 13.38
C TYR A 8 -7.04 4.74 14.00
N SER A 9 -8.05 5.24 14.71
CA SER A 9 -8.01 6.57 15.29
C SER A 9 -7.03 6.71 16.45
N ASN A 10 -6.89 5.67 17.29
CA ASN A 10 -6.22 5.79 18.58
C ASN A 10 -4.93 4.97 18.72
N TYR A 11 -4.76 3.89 17.93
CA TYR A 11 -3.70 2.91 18.17
C TYR A 11 -2.82 2.61 16.98
N TYR A 12 -3.31 2.81 15.76
CA TYR A 12 -2.57 2.45 14.54
C TYR A 12 -1.18 3.08 14.49
N SER A 13 -1.08 4.39 14.62
CA SER A 13 0.20 5.10 14.61
C SER A 13 1.12 4.71 15.77
N LYS A 14 0.56 4.44 16.96
CA LYS A 14 1.32 3.97 18.13
C LYS A 14 1.93 2.58 17.90
N ILE A 15 1.24 1.71 17.17
CA ILE A 15 1.69 0.34 16.91
C ILE A 15 2.62 0.30 15.68
N PHE A 16 2.23 0.94 14.59
CA PHE A 16 2.94 0.85 13.31
C PHE A 16 3.92 2.00 13.05
N GLY A 17 3.76 3.15 13.71
CA GLY A 17 4.59 4.34 13.49
C GLY A 17 5.93 4.35 14.24
N SER A 18 6.22 3.40 15.14
CA SER A 18 7.42 3.46 15.98
C SER A 18 8.08 2.09 16.24
N GLY A 19 9.34 2.13 16.68
CA GLY A 19 10.12 0.93 17.04
C GLY A 19 10.47 0.07 15.80
N MET A 20 10.60 -1.24 15.99
CA MET A 20 10.97 -2.19 14.93
C MET A 20 9.94 -2.23 13.80
N ILE A 21 8.65 -2.15 14.12
CA ILE A 21 7.57 -2.16 13.12
C ILE A 21 7.64 -0.90 12.27
N GLY A 22 7.81 0.28 12.87
CA GLY A 22 7.96 1.54 12.13
C GLY A 22 9.20 1.54 11.22
N LYS A 23 10.33 0.99 11.69
CA LYS A 23 11.53 0.83 10.85
C LYS A 23 11.27 -0.10 9.66
N MET A 24 10.53 -1.18 9.87
CA MET A 24 10.16 -2.11 8.81
C MET A 24 9.19 -1.49 7.80
N ALA A 25 8.20 -0.73 8.27
CA ALA A 25 7.33 0.05 7.39
C ALA A 25 8.13 1.05 6.55
N GLY A 26 9.04 1.81 7.17
CA GLY A 26 9.95 2.72 6.47
C GLY A 26 10.82 1.99 5.43
N PHE A 27 11.32 0.81 5.75
CA PHE A 27 12.08 -0.02 4.82
C PHE A 27 11.24 -0.46 3.61
N VAL A 28 9.96 -0.82 3.81
CA VAL A 28 9.04 -1.14 2.71
C VAL A 28 8.86 0.08 1.80
N HIS A 29 8.56 1.25 2.35
CA HIS A 29 8.41 2.48 1.57
C HIS A 29 9.68 2.80 0.78
N TRP A 30 10.86 2.65 1.41
CA TRP A 30 12.15 2.81 0.73
C TRP A 30 12.34 1.81 -0.42
N LEU A 31 11.96 0.51 -0.21
CA LEU A 31 12.06 -0.52 -1.25
C LEU A 31 11.20 -0.21 -2.47
N ILE A 32 9.99 0.33 -2.29
CA ILE A 32 9.12 0.76 -3.38
C ILE A 32 9.82 1.85 -4.21
N GLU A 33 10.58 2.73 -3.56
CA GLU A 33 11.24 3.87 -4.20
C GLU A 33 12.63 3.55 -4.81
N VAL A 34 13.21 2.37 -4.55
CA VAL A 34 14.58 2.03 -5.02
C VAL A 34 14.73 2.13 -6.55
N ARG A 35 13.66 1.87 -7.32
CA ARG A 35 13.69 1.91 -8.79
C ARG A 35 13.63 3.30 -9.38
N TYR A 36 13.14 4.26 -8.63
CA TYR A 36 12.94 5.63 -9.11
C TYR A 36 14.18 6.46 -8.88
N LYS A 37 14.55 7.27 -9.90
CA LYS A 37 15.73 8.14 -9.86
C LYS A 37 15.33 9.57 -9.47
N LYS A 38 16.22 10.29 -8.79
CA LYS A 38 15.98 11.68 -8.38
C LYS A 38 15.72 12.65 -9.56
N ASN A 39 16.28 12.36 -10.72
CA ASN A 39 16.11 13.17 -11.93
C ASN A 39 14.95 12.70 -12.82
N GLN A 40 14.23 11.64 -12.45
CA GLN A 40 13.01 11.24 -13.13
C GLN A 40 11.89 12.20 -12.76
N PHE A 41 11.10 12.61 -13.74
CA PHE A 41 9.93 13.45 -13.53
C PHE A 41 8.65 12.67 -13.90
N LEU A 42 7.71 12.63 -12.97
CA LEU A 42 6.38 12.03 -13.14
C LEU A 42 5.36 13.09 -12.75
N ASP A 43 4.62 13.61 -13.72
CA ASP A 43 3.78 14.79 -13.54
C ASP A 43 2.76 14.65 -12.41
N THR A 44 1.91 13.62 -12.48
CA THR A 44 0.87 13.33 -11.49
C THR A 44 1.11 11.98 -10.82
N VAL A 45 1.24 12.00 -9.50
CA VAL A 45 1.36 10.79 -8.67
C VAL A 45 0.10 10.67 -7.82
N LEU A 46 -0.52 9.50 -7.81
CA LEU A 46 -1.66 9.15 -6.96
C LEU A 46 -1.29 8.03 -6.01
N GLU A 47 -1.36 8.29 -4.71
CA GLU A 47 -1.29 7.28 -3.67
C GLU A 47 -2.70 6.94 -3.19
N VAL A 48 -3.11 5.67 -3.29
CA VAL A 48 -4.40 5.17 -2.80
C VAL A 48 -4.22 4.44 -1.47
N GLY A 49 -5.10 4.72 -0.51
CA GLY A 49 -4.98 4.21 0.86
C GLY A 49 -3.77 4.80 1.59
N ALA A 50 -3.51 6.09 1.40
CA ALA A 50 -2.34 6.78 1.93
C ALA A 50 -2.30 6.87 3.47
N GLY A 51 -3.45 6.69 4.14
CA GLY A 51 -3.55 6.84 5.58
C GLY A 51 -3.04 8.21 6.05
N GLU A 52 -1.96 8.21 6.84
CA GLU A 52 -1.31 9.43 7.33
C GLU A 52 -0.24 10.00 6.36
N GLY A 53 -0.20 9.57 5.11
CA GLY A 53 0.73 10.09 4.08
C GLY A 53 2.20 9.73 4.32
N GLN A 54 2.48 8.59 4.93
CA GLN A 54 3.85 8.18 5.29
C GLN A 54 4.75 8.01 4.06
N HIS A 55 4.20 7.49 2.95
CA HIS A 55 4.98 7.15 1.76
C HIS A 55 5.56 8.37 1.05
N SER A 56 4.85 9.48 1.03
CA SER A 56 5.30 10.72 0.36
C SER A 56 6.68 11.20 0.80
N LYS A 57 7.10 10.89 2.04
CA LYS A 57 8.42 11.22 2.59
C LYS A 57 9.57 10.42 1.97
N PHE A 58 9.26 9.30 1.32
CA PHE A 58 10.24 8.40 0.71
C PHE A 58 10.36 8.58 -0.80
N VAL A 59 9.43 9.29 -1.42
CA VAL A 59 9.40 9.51 -2.88
C VAL A 59 10.68 10.20 -3.33
N LYS A 60 11.37 9.56 -4.29
CA LYS A 60 12.68 10.02 -4.77
C LYS A 60 12.62 10.86 -6.04
N HIS A 61 11.69 10.50 -6.94
CA HIS A 61 11.54 11.20 -8.22
C HIS A 61 10.86 12.56 -8.04
N GLN A 62 11.00 13.42 -9.04
CA GLN A 62 10.31 14.70 -9.08
C GLN A 62 8.86 14.54 -9.55
N TYR A 63 7.98 15.40 -9.05
CA TYR A 63 6.57 15.46 -9.46
C TYR A 63 6.07 16.91 -9.44
N ARG A 64 5.05 17.19 -10.25
CA ARG A 64 4.32 18.46 -10.18
C ARG A 64 3.25 18.38 -9.12
N ARG A 65 2.53 17.24 -9.06
CA ARG A 65 1.39 17.01 -8.17
C ARG A 65 1.46 15.63 -7.55
N TYR A 66 1.28 15.55 -6.24
CA TYR A 66 1.18 14.29 -5.50
C TYR A 66 -0.13 14.27 -4.73
N ILE A 67 -1.02 13.35 -5.06
CA ILE A 67 -2.34 13.18 -4.44
C ILE A 67 -2.24 12.03 -3.43
N GLN A 68 -2.33 12.36 -2.15
CA GLN A 68 -2.52 11.37 -1.07
C GLN A 68 -4.01 11.14 -0.91
N SER A 69 -4.50 9.95 -1.24
CA SER A 69 -5.92 9.66 -1.11
C SER A 69 -6.19 8.52 -0.13
N ASP A 70 -7.22 8.71 0.68
CA ASP A 70 -7.77 7.70 1.58
C ASP A 70 -9.28 7.87 1.66
N ILE A 71 -10.01 6.83 2.06
CA ILE A 71 -11.45 6.91 2.31
C ILE A 71 -11.75 7.75 3.56
N ARG A 72 -10.78 7.84 4.46
CA ARG A 72 -10.83 8.69 5.65
C ARG A 72 -10.16 10.02 5.36
N ASN A 73 -10.75 11.10 5.84
CA ASN A 73 -10.12 12.41 5.74
C ASN A 73 -8.83 12.44 6.59
N SER A 74 -7.69 12.64 5.95
CA SER A 74 -6.42 12.82 6.67
C SER A 74 -6.28 14.26 7.13
N SER A 75 -6.11 14.44 8.43
CA SER A 75 -5.74 15.74 9.04
C SER A 75 -4.23 15.98 9.07
N THR A 76 -3.43 15.04 8.56
CA THR A 76 -1.96 15.14 8.57
C THR A 76 -1.51 16.24 7.63
N PRO A 77 -0.69 17.20 8.11
CA PRO A 77 -0.12 18.24 7.24
C PRO A 77 0.70 17.63 6.10
N THR A 78 0.53 18.19 4.92
CA THR A 78 1.32 17.78 3.76
C THR A 78 2.78 18.25 3.88
N ILE A 79 3.71 17.50 3.29
CA ILE A 79 5.16 17.81 3.38
C ILE A 79 5.57 19.04 2.57
N ASN A 80 4.78 19.43 1.58
CA ASN A 80 4.99 20.63 0.74
C ASN A 80 3.72 20.97 -0.04
N SER A 81 3.72 22.13 -0.73
CA SER A 81 2.57 22.64 -1.49
C SER A 81 2.18 21.82 -2.73
N ARG A 82 2.99 20.86 -3.17
CA ARG A 82 2.69 19.97 -4.30
C ARG A 82 1.98 18.70 -3.87
N VAL A 83 1.86 18.48 -2.57
CA VAL A 83 1.17 17.32 -1.99
C VAL A 83 -0.19 17.76 -1.49
N GLU A 84 -1.23 17.08 -1.92
CA GLU A 84 -2.62 17.35 -1.53
C GLU A 84 -3.29 16.09 -0.96
N ASN A 85 -4.10 16.27 0.06
CA ASN A 85 -4.94 15.21 0.61
C ASN A 85 -6.30 15.23 -0.09
N LYS A 86 -6.76 14.07 -0.53
CA LYS A 86 -8.10 13.89 -1.09
C LYS A 86 -8.82 12.71 -0.45
N VAL A 87 -10.12 12.85 -0.25
CA VAL A 87 -10.98 11.73 0.13
C VAL A 87 -11.45 11.05 -1.15
N LEU A 88 -10.91 9.85 -1.44
CA LEU A 88 -11.29 9.06 -2.62
C LEU A 88 -11.52 7.60 -2.22
N ASN A 89 -12.51 6.97 -2.87
CA ASN A 89 -12.69 5.53 -2.79
C ASN A 89 -11.66 4.84 -3.70
N ALA A 90 -10.74 4.08 -3.12
CA ALA A 90 -9.69 3.37 -3.86
C ALA A 90 -10.24 2.31 -4.83
N GLU A 91 -11.43 1.78 -4.60
CA GLU A 91 -12.07 0.80 -5.48
C GLU A 91 -12.59 1.46 -6.76
N LYS A 92 -13.16 2.66 -6.66
CA LYS A 92 -13.91 3.30 -7.76
C LYS A 92 -13.14 4.37 -8.50
N LEU A 93 -12.45 5.25 -7.79
CA LEU A 93 -11.72 6.41 -8.34
C LEU A 93 -12.56 7.24 -9.35
N GLU A 94 -13.85 7.42 -9.06
CA GLU A 94 -14.81 8.11 -9.96
C GLU A 94 -14.39 9.54 -10.30
N GLU A 95 -13.72 10.22 -9.37
CA GLU A 95 -13.27 11.61 -9.53
C GLU A 95 -11.92 11.73 -10.27
N VAL A 96 -11.32 10.61 -10.67
CA VAL A 96 -10.02 10.58 -11.34
C VAL A 96 -10.22 10.23 -12.81
N GLU A 97 -9.78 11.15 -13.69
CA GLU A 97 -9.91 11.00 -15.13
C GLU A 97 -9.07 9.82 -15.67
N ASP A 98 -9.54 9.23 -16.76
CA ASP A 98 -8.84 8.18 -17.48
C ASP A 98 -7.47 8.65 -17.98
N ASN A 99 -6.45 7.80 -17.87
CA ASN A 99 -5.09 8.08 -18.36
C ASN A 99 -4.55 9.45 -17.91
N SER A 100 -4.82 9.86 -16.65
CA SER A 100 -4.39 11.13 -16.06
C SER A 100 -3.20 11.01 -15.10
N VAL A 101 -2.93 9.80 -14.61
CA VAL A 101 -1.93 9.52 -13.56
C VAL A 101 -0.67 8.90 -14.17
N ASP A 102 0.51 9.49 -13.92
CA ASP A 102 1.78 8.93 -14.36
C ASP A 102 2.25 7.79 -13.47
N ARG A 103 1.95 7.87 -12.17
CA ARG A 103 2.26 6.81 -11.20
C ARG A 103 1.17 6.64 -10.17
N LEU A 104 0.69 5.40 -10.00
CA LEU A 104 -0.17 5.01 -8.89
C LEU A 104 0.64 4.19 -7.87
N ILE A 105 0.45 4.50 -6.58
CA ILE A 105 1.10 3.83 -5.46
C ILE A 105 0.02 3.25 -4.55
N ALA A 106 0.11 1.96 -4.24
CA ALA A 106 -0.82 1.25 -3.38
C ALA A 106 -0.05 0.45 -2.32
N THR A 107 0.07 1.02 -1.12
CA THR A 107 0.83 0.41 -0.04
C THR A 107 -0.09 -0.31 0.93
N CYS A 108 -0.16 -1.64 0.83
CA CYS A 108 -0.97 -2.51 1.70
C CYS A 108 -2.50 -2.32 1.61
N ILE A 109 -3.00 -1.54 0.66
CA ILE A 109 -4.44 -1.27 0.58
C ILE A 109 -5.24 -2.42 -0.01
N LEU A 110 -4.70 -3.14 -1.01
CA LEU A 110 -5.42 -4.16 -1.77
C LEU A 110 -6.01 -5.28 -0.90
N VAL A 111 -5.33 -5.64 0.19
CA VAL A 111 -5.80 -6.68 1.13
C VAL A 111 -7.02 -6.24 1.96
N HIS A 112 -7.31 -4.94 2.01
CA HIS A 112 -8.40 -4.34 2.79
C HIS A 112 -9.67 -4.10 1.98
N LEU A 113 -9.59 -4.07 0.65
CA LEU A 113 -10.69 -3.68 -0.23
C LEU A 113 -11.81 -4.72 -0.24
N ASN A 114 -13.04 -4.25 -0.44
CA ASN A 114 -14.20 -5.13 -0.59
C ASN A 114 -14.20 -5.76 -1.98
N ASP A 115 -13.90 -4.95 -3.00
CA ASP A 115 -13.77 -5.39 -4.39
C ASP A 115 -12.39 -5.03 -4.94
N PRO A 116 -11.37 -5.89 -4.72
CA PRO A 116 -10.02 -5.66 -5.23
C PRO A 116 -9.93 -5.79 -6.75
N GLU A 117 -10.86 -6.48 -7.40
CA GLU A 117 -10.92 -6.58 -8.86
C GLU A 117 -11.37 -5.27 -9.48
N GLU A 118 -12.47 -4.66 -9.00
CA GLU A 118 -12.92 -3.34 -9.41
C GLU A 118 -11.81 -2.30 -9.18
N ALA A 119 -11.14 -2.35 -8.04
CA ALA A 119 -10.03 -1.47 -7.73
C ALA A 119 -8.91 -1.55 -8.78
N LEU A 120 -8.44 -2.76 -9.10
CA LEU A 120 -7.35 -2.95 -10.06
C LEU A 120 -7.74 -2.51 -11.47
N GLN A 121 -8.99 -2.73 -11.89
CA GLN A 121 -9.53 -2.24 -13.16
C GLN A 121 -9.51 -0.70 -13.20
N ASN A 122 -9.97 -0.03 -12.14
CA ASN A 122 -9.95 1.42 -12.04
C ASN A 122 -8.51 1.97 -11.93
N TRP A 123 -7.60 1.30 -11.23
CA TRP A 123 -6.19 1.70 -11.20
C TRP A 123 -5.56 1.60 -12.59
N ARG A 124 -5.89 0.53 -13.34
CA ARG A 124 -5.50 0.41 -14.75
C ARG A 124 -6.11 1.53 -15.61
N ARG A 125 -7.38 1.89 -15.40
CA ARG A 125 -8.07 2.95 -16.15
C ARG A 125 -7.38 4.31 -15.99
N VAL A 126 -7.14 4.74 -14.75
CA VAL A 126 -6.62 6.08 -14.46
C VAL A 126 -5.14 6.27 -14.79
N VAL A 127 -4.34 5.19 -14.76
CA VAL A 127 -2.91 5.28 -15.09
C VAL A 127 -2.73 5.41 -16.58
N LYS A 128 -1.85 6.33 -17.00
CA LYS A 128 -1.48 6.59 -18.40
C LYS A 128 -0.88 5.36 -19.08
N LYS A 129 -0.92 5.31 -20.42
CA LYS A 129 -0.06 4.39 -21.19
C LYS A 129 1.40 4.68 -20.84
N GLN A 130 2.20 3.63 -20.64
CA GLN A 130 3.56 3.70 -20.11
C GLN A 130 3.68 4.27 -18.68
N GLY A 131 2.56 4.51 -18.00
CA GLY A 131 2.54 4.89 -16.59
C GLY A 131 2.88 3.72 -15.67
N HIS A 132 3.18 4.05 -14.42
CA HIS A 132 3.69 3.11 -13.43
C HIS A 132 2.65 2.79 -12.36
N LEU A 133 2.62 1.53 -11.90
CA LEU A 133 1.92 1.14 -10.68
C LEU A 133 2.92 0.44 -9.75
N SER A 134 2.95 0.87 -8.49
CA SER A 134 3.74 0.25 -7.43
C SER A 134 2.77 -0.31 -6.38
N ILE A 135 2.61 -1.63 -6.33
CA ILE A 135 1.63 -2.29 -5.46
C ILE A 135 2.38 -3.16 -4.45
N PHE A 136 2.20 -2.87 -3.16
CA PHE A 136 2.74 -3.70 -2.07
C PHE A 136 1.64 -4.61 -1.53
N VAL A 137 1.94 -5.91 -1.45
CA VAL A 137 1.02 -6.93 -0.91
C VAL A 137 1.74 -7.81 0.11
N PRO A 138 1.28 -7.86 1.38
CA PRO A 138 1.79 -8.80 2.36
C PRO A 138 1.42 -10.25 1.97
N THR A 139 2.34 -11.20 2.13
CA THR A 139 2.12 -12.60 1.72
C THR A 139 1.29 -13.39 2.73
N GLU A 140 0.09 -12.93 3.02
CA GLU A 140 -0.81 -13.64 3.93
C GLU A 140 -1.51 -14.83 3.27
N PRO A 141 -1.58 -15.96 3.96
CA PRO A 141 -1.20 -16.28 5.36
C PRO A 141 0.17 -16.97 5.51
N SER A 142 1.26 -16.43 4.96
CA SER A 142 2.58 -17.06 5.01
C SER A 142 3.05 -17.38 6.44
N ILE A 143 3.81 -18.46 6.59
CA ILE A 143 4.34 -18.90 7.88
C ILE A 143 5.27 -17.83 8.47
N LEU A 144 6.16 -17.27 7.65
CA LEU A 144 7.13 -16.28 8.10
C LEU A 144 6.44 -14.98 8.59
N LEU A 145 5.42 -14.51 7.87
CA LEU A 145 4.66 -13.32 8.26
C LEU A 145 3.84 -13.55 9.55
N ARG A 146 3.23 -14.74 9.70
CA ARG A 146 2.52 -15.11 10.94
C ARG A 146 3.45 -15.17 12.14
N PHE A 147 4.64 -15.73 11.97
CA PHE A 147 5.68 -15.76 13.00
C PHE A 147 6.08 -14.33 13.39
N PHE A 148 6.39 -13.48 12.43
CA PHE A 148 6.73 -12.07 12.67
C PHE A 148 5.62 -11.34 13.44
N ARG A 149 4.38 -11.50 13.03
CA ARG A 149 3.23 -10.87 13.73
C ARG A 149 3.06 -11.37 15.14
N PHE A 150 3.22 -12.66 15.38
CA PHE A 150 3.10 -13.23 16.72
C PHE A 150 4.14 -12.66 17.66
N PHE A 151 5.40 -12.60 17.26
CA PHE A 151 6.48 -12.15 18.13
C PHE A 151 6.61 -10.63 18.25
N VAL A 152 6.22 -9.88 17.25
CA VAL A 152 6.43 -8.43 17.20
C VAL A 152 5.13 -7.66 17.35
N THR A 153 4.23 -7.79 16.38
CA THR A 153 3.03 -6.93 16.30
C THR A 153 2.03 -7.25 17.42
N SER A 154 1.76 -8.55 17.67
CA SER A 154 0.80 -8.95 18.70
C SER A 154 1.26 -8.60 20.10
N LYS A 155 2.57 -8.73 20.39
CA LYS A 155 3.13 -8.31 21.70
C LYS A 155 2.99 -6.80 21.91
N LYS A 156 3.21 -6.01 20.86
CA LYS A 156 3.07 -4.56 20.95
C LYS A 156 1.61 -4.14 21.12
N ALA A 157 0.67 -4.73 20.38
CA ALA A 157 -0.76 -4.48 20.50
C ALA A 157 -1.31 -4.86 21.91
N LYS A 158 -0.82 -5.98 22.47
CA LYS A 158 -1.21 -6.42 23.82
C LYS A 158 -0.88 -5.38 24.91
N LYS A 159 0.18 -4.57 24.75
CA LYS A 159 0.51 -3.48 25.68
C LYS A 159 -0.57 -2.40 25.73
N PHE A 160 -1.41 -2.30 24.70
CA PHE A 160 -2.55 -1.38 24.62
C PHE A 160 -3.88 -2.08 24.90
N GLY A 161 -3.87 -3.32 25.41
CA GLY A 161 -5.08 -4.11 25.67
C GLY A 161 -5.79 -4.64 24.42
N LEU A 162 -5.15 -4.60 23.24
CA LEU A 162 -5.77 -4.94 21.99
C LEU A 162 -5.55 -6.39 21.59
N ASN A 163 -6.61 -7.05 21.10
CA ASN A 163 -6.51 -8.33 20.41
C ASN A 163 -6.16 -8.10 18.92
N HIS A 164 -4.87 -7.97 18.62
CA HIS A 164 -4.39 -7.73 17.27
C HIS A 164 -4.90 -8.77 16.25
N LYS A 165 -5.01 -10.05 16.65
CA LYS A 165 -5.49 -11.11 15.75
C LYS A 165 -6.92 -10.86 15.30
N SER A 166 -7.80 -10.44 16.21
CA SER A 166 -9.20 -10.14 15.88
C SER A 166 -9.33 -8.95 14.93
N ILE A 167 -8.56 -7.89 15.16
CA ILE A 167 -8.55 -6.70 14.28
C ILE A 167 -8.02 -7.09 12.90
N HIS A 168 -6.87 -7.77 12.88
CA HIS A 168 -6.19 -8.13 11.65
C HIS A 168 -7.07 -8.97 10.70
N TYR A 169 -7.73 -10.04 11.20
CA TYR A 169 -8.58 -10.88 10.33
C TYR A 169 -9.89 -10.21 9.89
N ARG A 170 -10.30 -9.13 10.53
CA ARG A 170 -11.43 -8.31 10.05
C ARG A 170 -11.03 -7.36 8.94
N GLU A 171 -9.78 -6.90 8.97
CA GLU A 171 -9.26 -5.90 8.04
C GLU A 171 -8.62 -6.52 6.80
N HIS A 172 -7.86 -7.61 6.94
CA HIS A 172 -7.21 -8.27 5.83
C HIS A 172 -8.13 -9.33 5.23
N ARG A 173 -8.98 -8.91 4.29
CA ARG A 173 -10.01 -9.74 3.66
C ARG A 173 -9.49 -10.54 2.50
N ASN A 174 -8.54 -9.98 1.74
CA ASN A 174 -7.99 -10.60 0.53
C ASN A 174 -6.64 -11.22 0.81
N MET A 175 -6.54 -12.53 0.59
CA MET A 175 -5.27 -13.25 0.75
C MET A 175 -4.32 -12.93 -0.41
N TRP A 176 -3.01 -13.05 -0.15
CA TRP A 176 -1.97 -12.80 -1.15
C TRP A 176 -2.20 -13.58 -2.46
N ILE A 177 -2.58 -14.86 -2.41
CA ILE A 177 -2.80 -15.69 -3.60
C ILE A 177 -3.85 -15.05 -4.52
N PHE A 178 -4.94 -14.55 -3.94
CA PHE A 178 -6.00 -13.89 -4.70
C PHE A 178 -5.53 -12.56 -5.28
N CYS A 179 -4.82 -11.75 -4.48
CA CYS A 179 -4.25 -10.49 -4.96
C CYS A 179 -3.22 -10.71 -6.09
N ASP A 180 -2.33 -11.71 -5.98
CA ASP A 180 -1.35 -12.03 -7.04
C ASP A 180 -2.03 -12.43 -8.33
N LEU A 181 -3.09 -13.28 -8.25
CA LEU A 181 -3.87 -13.68 -9.41
C LEU A 181 -4.52 -12.48 -10.09
N LEU A 182 -5.25 -11.67 -9.34
CA LEU A 182 -5.95 -10.49 -9.89
C LEU A 182 -4.99 -9.49 -10.52
N ILE A 183 -3.84 -9.21 -9.88
CA ILE A 183 -2.83 -8.30 -10.44
C ILE A 183 -2.33 -8.84 -11.79
N ARG A 184 -2.03 -10.15 -11.87
CA ARG A 184 -1.52 -10.75 -13.11
C ARG A 184 -2.57 -10.79 -14.22
N GLU A 185 -3.82 -11.07 -13.89
CA GLU A 185 -4.93 -11.06 -14.86
C GLU A 185 -5.23 -9.66 -15.36
N THR A 186 -5.37 -8.68 -14.46
CA THR A 186 -5.68 -7.30 -14.83
C THR A 186 -4.58 -6.67 -15.71
N PHE A 187 -3.32 -6.99 -15.43
CA PHE A 187 -2.16 -6.40 -16.12
C PHE A 187 -1.43 -7.39 -17.04
N LYS A 188 -2.13 -8.43 -17.55
CA LYS A 188 -1.53 -9.47 -18.41
C LYS A 188 -0.78 -8.94 -19.63
N ASP A 189 -1.24 -7.80 -20.18
CA ASP A 189 -0.65 -7.16 -21.37
C ASP A 189 0.40 -6.09 -20.98
N SER A 190 0.78 -6.01 -19.71
CA SER A 190 1.70 -5.01 -19.16
C SER A 190 3.01 -5.66 -18.70
N ASN A 191 4.06 -4.85 -18.54
CA ASN A 191 5.32 -5.35 -17.99
C ASN A 191 5.24 -5.41 -16.48
N ILE A 192 5.14 -6.60 -15.91
CA ILE A 192 5.07 -6.83 -14.46
C ILE A 192 6.42 -7.33 -13.96
N ARG A 193 7.01 -6.62 -13.01
CA ARG A 193 8.16 -7.08 -12.24
C ARG A 193 7.78 -7.25 -10.78
N VAL A 194 8.13 -8.39 -10.20
CA VAL A 194 7.81 -8.71 -8.80
C VAL A 194 9.10 -8.83 -8.01
N ARG A 195 9.20 -8.05 -6.93
CA ARG A 195 10.24 -8.20 -5.92
C ARG A 195 9.64 -8.92 -4.72
N LYS A 196 10.21 -10.07 -4.39
CA LYS A 196 9.77 -10.94 -3.31
C LYS A 196 10.71 -10.79 -2.12
N PHE A 197 10.18 -10.55 -0.92
CA PHE A 197 11.01 -10.35 0.27
C PHE A 197 10.81 -11.49 1.30
N PRO A 198 11.88 -12.01 1.93
CA PRO A 198 13.26 -11.49 1.92
C PRO A 198 14.09 -11.90 0.68
N LEU A 199 13.75 -12.96 -0.03
CA LEU A 199 14.51 -13.47 -1.18
C LEU A 199 13.59 -13.89 -2.32
N ASN A 200 13.96 -13.55 -3.56
CA ASN A 200 13.12 -13.75 -4.74
C ASN A 200 12.81 -15.23 -5.05
N PHE A 201 13.68 -16.15 -4.67
CA PHE A 201 13.51 -17.59 -4.96
C PHE A 201 12.68 -18.33 -3.90
N LEU A 202 12.36 -17.70 -2.77
CA LEU A 202 11.57 -18.36 -1.72
C LEU A 202 10.12 -18.58 -2.18
N PRO A 203 9.52 -19.72 -1.80
CA PRO A 203 8.10 -19.94 -2.01
C PRO A 203 7.28 -18.93 -1.17
N TRP A 204 6.06 -18.66 -1.58
CA TRP A 204 5.24 -17.60 -0.99
C TRP A 204 5.06 -17.73 0.54
N ASN A 205 4.97 -18.96 1.05
CA ASN A 205 4.77 -19.23 2.48
C ASN A 205 6.00 -18.90 3.37
N LEU A 206 7.14 -18.67 2.77
CA LEU A 206 8.40 -18.22 3.43
C LEU A 206 8.74 -16.77 3.10
N ARG A 207 7.78 -16.01 2.57
CA ARG A 207 7.95 -14.56 2.29
C ARG A 207 7.15 -13.71 3.27
N LEU A 208 7.55 -12.45 3.40
CA LEU A 208 6.84 -11.45 4.20
C LEU A 208 5.91 -10.60 3.34
N PHE A 209 6.35 -10.27 2.11
CA PHE A 209 5.59 -9.46 1.18
C PHE A 209 6.15 -9.55 -0.25
N ASP A 210 5.35 -9.13 -1.19
CA ASP A 210 5.74 -8.91 -2.58
C ASP A 210 5.46 -7.45 -2.97
N ILE A 211 6.33 -6.87 -3.81
CA ILE A 211 6.15 -5.57 -4.43
C ILE A 211 6.02 -5.79 -5.94
N TYR A 212 4.90 -5.40 -6.49
CA TYR A 212 4.61 -5.45 -7.92
C TYR A 212 4.88 -4.07 -8.51
N GLU A 213 5.73 -4.03 -9.52
CA GLU A 213 5.99 -2.87 -10.33
C GLU A 213 5.45 -3.14 -11.73
N VAL A 214 4.41 -2.43 -12.10
CA VAL A 214 3.74 -2.58 -13.39
C VAL A 214 4.00 -1.35 -14.24
N ILE A 215 4.32 -1.55 -15.52
CA ILE A 215 4.35 -0.50 -16.55
C ILE A 215 3.23 -0.85 -17.53
N LYS A 216 2.19 -0.01 -17.56
CA LYS A 216 0.98 -0.20 -18.37
C LYS A 216 1.24 -0.03 -19.87
#